data_63a77c65b70047c57854331fcedcf63b
#
_entry.id   63a77c65b70047c57854331fcedcf63b
#
_cell.length_a   1.000
_cell.length_b   1.000
_cell.length_c   1.000
_cell.angle_alpha   90.00
_cell.angle_beta   90.00
_cell.angle_gamma   90.00
#
_symmetry.space_group_name_H-M   'P 1'
#
loop_
_entity.id
_entity.type
_entity.pdbx_description
1 polymer ?
#
loop_
_entity_poly.entity_id
_entity_poly.type
_entity_poly.pdbx_seq_one_letter_code
_entity_poly.pdbx_strand_id
1 'polypeptide(L)'
;MRAARLASLPTIKRLPSYLHVIENAKLDGHQYISGTVIADELELEPIQVRKDLAITGIVGKPRLGFPVQELIDSIYAFLHWNHDHQAIVVGAGSLATALTGYGEFPRRGLSIVAAFDVDRKKIGRAINNTPVYSLDEMAERIPRLGASLAILTVPSSCAQDVAEQVIAAGIRAIWNFTNVKLKVPAGVLVQKEDLSSGYAVLSVKIRTRHDERDGFDEESDYRQHTGHATGSAYLGDSRSS
;
A
#
# COMPACT_ATOMS: atom_id res chain seq x y z
N MET A 1 -27.34 15.11 8.90
CA MET A 1 -26.02 14.47 8.69
C MET A 1 -25.37 15.12 7.48
N ARG A 2 -24.25 15.89 7.68
CA ARG A 2 -23.46 16.40 6.57
C ARG A 2 -22.85 15.20 5.86
N ALA A 3 -23.12 15.07 4.54
CA ALA A 3 -22.42 14.10 3.70
C ALA A 3 -20.91 14.30 3.89
N ALA A 4 -20.26 13.32 4.47
CA ALA A 4 -18.81 13.30 4.54
C ALA A 4 -18.31 13.47 3.10
N ARG A 5 -17.60 14.57 2.80
CA ARG A 5 -16.88 14.69 1.54
C ARG A 5 -16.01 13.45 1.46
N LEU A 6 -16.28 12.59 0.51
CA LEU A 6 -15.47 11.43 0.24
C LEU A 6 -14.02 11.92 0.10
N ALA A 7 -13.16 11.49 1.01
CA ALA A 7 -11.74 11.80 0.93
C ALA A 7 -11.19 11.32 -0.41
N SER A 8 -10.18 11.99 -0.92
CA SER A 8 -9.53 11.54 -2.15
C SER A 8 -8.90 10.16 -1.94
N LEU A 9 -8.92 9.31 -2.95
CA LEU A 9 -8.29 8.00 -2.88
C LEU A 9 -6.80 8.06 -2.45
N PRO A 10 -5.99 9.03 -2.93
CA PRO A 10 -4.63 9.21 -2.43
C PRO A 10 -4.55 9.50 -0.93
N THR A 11 -5.45 10.31 -0.39
CA THR A 11 -5.51 10.60 1.05
C THR A 11 -5.79 9.32 1.85
N ILE A 12 -6.82 8.55 1.45
CA ILE A 12 -7.17 7.28 2.12
C ILE A 12 -5.97 6.31 2.10
N LYS A 13 -5.26 6.22 0.97
CA LYS A 13 -4.09 5.34 0.82
C LYS A 13 -2.89 5.73 1.70
N ARG A 14 -2.76 6.99 2.11
CA ARG A 14 -1.67 7.45 2.99
C ARG A 14 -1.95 7.23 4.49
N LEU A 15 -3.23 7.22 4.91
CA LEU A 15 -3.58 7.09 6.32
C LEU A 15 -2.98 5.85 7.01
N PRO A 16 -2.88 4.66 6.39
CA PRO A 16 -2.19 3.52 7.00
C PRO A 16 -0.72 3.78 7.31
N SER A 17 0.00 4.50 6.44
CA SER A 17 1.40 4.87 6.69
C SER A 17 1.52 5.89 7.82
N TYR A 18 0.62 6.86 7.87
CA TYR A 18 0.57 7.81 9.01
C TYR A 18 0.33 7.07 10.32
N LEU A 19 -0.62 6.14 10.32
CA LEU A 19 -0.97 5.38 11.50
C LEU A 19 0.24 4.58 12.02
N HIS A 20 1.03 3.98 11.15
CA HIS A 20 2.25 3.27 11.53
C HIS A 20 3.24 4.18 12.29
N VAL A 21 3.50 5.39 11.78
CA VAL A 21 4.38 6.38 12.44
C VAL A 21 3.81 6.79 13.81
N ILE A 22 2.48 6.98 13.88
CA ILE A 22 1.81 7.41 15.11
C ILE A 22 1.81 6.28 16.17
N GLU A 23 1.60 5.03 15.74
CA GLU A 23 1.66 3.84 16.61
C GLU A 23 3.07 3.65 17.18
N ASN A 24 4.12 3.87 16.38
CA ASN A 24 5.50 3.85 16.86
C ASN A 24 5.74 4.96 17.90
N ALA A 25 5.30 6.19 17.64
CA ALA A 25 5.39 7.29 18.62
C ALA A 25 4.68 6.95 19.92
N LYS A 26 3.54 6.22 19.88
CA LYS A 26 2.87 5.72 21.08
C LYS A 26 3.73 4.70 21.84
N LEU A 27 4.36 3.76 21.14
CA LEU A 27 5.26 2.77 21.75
C LEU A 27 6.46 3.43 22.44
N ASP A 28 6.97 4.53 21.85
CA ASP A 28 8.05 5.35 22.42
C ASP A 28 7.59 6.25 23.57
N GLY A 29 6.32 6.20 23.97
CA GLY A 29 5.76 6.93 25.09
C GLY A 29 5.39 8.40 24.80
N HIS A 30 5.36 8.81 23.53
CA HIS A 30 4.97 10.17 23.17
C HIS A 30 3.47 10.40 23.37
N GLN A 31 3.12 11.47 24.07
CA GLN A 31 1.73 11.89 24.27
C GLN A 31 1.17 12.69 23.09
N TYR A 32 2.04 13.40 22.37
CA TYR A 32 1.70 14.24 21.24
C TYR A 32 2.64 13.98 20.08
N ILE A 33 2.12 14.14 18.85
CA ILE A 33 2.91 14.06 17.61
C ILE A 33 2.53 15.23 16.69
N SER A 34 3.52 15.88 16.08
CA SER A 34 3.26 16.95 15.12
C SER A 34 3.10 16.40 13.70
N GLY A 35 2.32 17.10 12.86
CA GLY A 35 2.24 16.75 11.44
C GLY A 35 3.58 16.90 10.71
N THR A 36 4.52 17.68 11.25
CA THR A 36 5.88 17.79 10.70
C THR A 36 6.67 16.52 10.94
N VAL A 37 6.64 15.95 12.15
CA VAL A 37 7.30 14.67 12.45
C VAL A 37 6.80 13.54 11.53
N ILE A 38 5.47 13.46 11.35
CA ILE A 38 4.90 12.45 10.41
C ILE A 38 5.35 12.70 8.97
N ALA A 39 5.46 13.96 8.56
CA ALA A 39 5.87 14.34 7.23
C ALA A 39 7.35 14.01 6.98
N ASP A 40 8.21 14.33 7.93
CA ASP A 40 9.66 14.07 7.86
C ASP A 40 9.93 12.56 7.78
N GLU A 41 9.24 11.75 8.59
CA GLU A 41 9.39 10.29 8.60
C GLU A 41 8.96 9.62 7.27
N LEU A 42 8.01 10.24 6.56
CA LEU A 42 7.44 9.68 5.33
C LEU A 42 7.88 10.42 4.06
N GLU A 43 8.82 11.36 4.17
CA GLU A 43 9.29 12.20 3.06
C GLU A 43 8.14 12.93 2.35
N LEU A 44 7.21 13.50 3.14
CA LEU A 44 6.04 14.22 2.67
C LEU A 44 6.06 15.69 3.09
N GLU A 45 5.22 16.49 2.44
CA GLU A 45 5.03 17.89 2.82
C GLU A 45 4.14 18.00 4.08
N PRO A 46 4.56 18.75 5.13
CA PRO A 46 3.78 18.93 6.37
C PRO A 46 2.37 19.48 6.14
N ILE A 47 2.18 20.31 5.11
CA ILE A 47 0.87 20.84 4.74
C ILE A 47 -0.05 19.72 4.24
N GLN A 48 0.50 18.77 3.47
CA GLN A 48 -0.25 17.64 2.95
C GLN A 48 -0.72 16.73 4.10
N VAL A 49 0.18 16.38 5.03
CA VAL A 49 -0.13 15.56 6.21
C VAL A 49 -1.25 16.20 7.03
N ARG A 50 -1.17 17.51 7.32
CA ARG A 50 -2.21 18.23 8.10
C ARG A 50 -3.57 18.22 7.38
N LYS A 51 -3.59 18.41 6.06
CA LYS A 51 -4.83 18.35 5.26
C LYS A 51 -5.44 16.96 5.27
N ASP A 52 -4.60 15.93 5.15
CA ASP A 52 -5.05 14.55 5.18
C ASP A 52 -5.60 14.18 6.57
N LEU A 53 -4.93 14.54 7.65
CA LEU A 53 -5.41 14.27 9.00
C LEU A 53 -6.70 15.02 9.35
N ALA A 54 -6.87 16.22 8.80
CA ALA A 54 -8.09 17.01 9.05
C ALA A 54 -9.39 16.33 8.57
N ILE A 55 -9.31 15.39 7.61
CA ILE A 55 -10.49 14.65 7.15
C ILE A 55 -11.05 13.70 8.22
N THR A 56 -10.20 13.26 9.17
CA THR A 56 -10.61 12.40 10.28
C THR A 56 -11.41 13.15 11.34
N GLY A 57 -11.47 14.49 11.24
CA GLY A 57 -12.15 15.36 12.18
C GLY A 57 -11.31 15.73 13.41
N ILE A 58 -10.09 15.22 13.55
CA ILE A 58 -9.22 15.57 14.67
C ILE A 58 -8.70 16.99 14.56
N VAL A 59 -8.58 17.67 15.70
CA VAL A 59 -8.01 19.01 15.82
C VAL A 59 -6.73 18.96 16.65
N GLY A 60 -5.62 19.40 16.07
CA GLY A 60 -4.35 19.50 16.78
C GLY A 60 -4.34 20.63 17.81
N LYS A 61 -3.56 20.47 18.88
CA LYS A 61 -3.31 21.51 19.88
C LYS A 61 -2.18 22.43 19.43
N PRO A 62 -2.34 23.77 19.55
CA PRO A 62 -1.30 24.72 19.17
C PRO A 62 0.04 24.38 19.84
N ARG A 63 1.14 24.38 19.07
CA ARG A 63 2.51 24.11 19.51
C ARG A 63 2.80 22.68 20.00
N LEU A 64 1.78 21.85 20.25
CA LEU A 64 1.93 20.47 20.73
C LEU A 64 1.73 19.44 19.60
N GLY A 65 0.85 19.73 18.65
CA GLY A 65 0.44 18.77 17.63
C GLY A 65 -0.84 18.02 18.03
N PHE A 66 -0.94 16.76 17.61
CA PHE A 66 -2.10 15.91 17.83
C PHE A 66 -1.87 14.99 19.03
N PRO A 67 -2.84 14.83 19.94
CA PRO A 67 -2.76 13.79 20.96
C PRO A 67 -2.69 12.41 20.27
N VAL A 68 -1.66 11.62 20.58
CA VAL A 68 -1.35 10.38 19.87
C VAL A 68 -2.51 9.40 19.90
N GLN A 69 -3.09 9.13 21.06
CA GLN A 69 -4.19 8.17 21.19
C GLN A 69 -5.45 8.64 20.43
N GLU A 70 -5.83 9.90 20.59
CA GLU A 70 -7.02 10.45 19.91
C GLU A 70 -6.85 10.43 18.39
N LEU A 71 -5.62 10.64 17.91
CA LEU A 71 -5.31 10.59 16.47
C LEU A 71 -5.42 9.16 15.93
N ILE A 72 -4.90 8.17 16.66
CA ILE A 72 -5.08 6.75 16.31
C ILE A 72 -6.57 6.43 16.22
N ASP A 73 -7.33 6.74 17.25
CA ASP A 73 -8.77 6.43 17.33
C ASP A 73 -9.55 7.11 16.19
N SER A 74 -9.21 8.37 15.87
CA SER A 74 -9.82 9.12 14.77
C SER A 74 -9.55 8.50 13.40
N ILE A 75 -8.33 8.00 13.16
CA ILE A 75 -7.97 7.33 11.91
C ILE A 75 -8.69 5.98 11.81
N TYR A 76 -8.73 5.17 12.89
CA TYR A 76 -9.47 3.92 12.93
C TYR A 76 -10.96 4.13 12.65
N ALA A 77 -11.57 5.12 13.30
CA ALA A 77 -12.97 5.46 13.08
C ALA A 77 -13.25 5.91 11.63
N PHE A 78 -12.37 6.73 11.07
CA PHE A 78 -12.49 7.20 9.68
C PHE A 78 -12.36 6.07 8.65
N LEU A 79 -11.43 5.14 8.87
CA LEU A 79 -11.21 3.98 7.99
C LEU A 79 -12.20 2.84 8.25
N HIS A 80 -13.09 2.97 9.24
CA HIS A 80 -13.99 1.91 9.70
C HIS A 80 -13.27 0.63 10.15
N TRP A 81 -12.04 0.75 10.63
CA TRP A 81 -11.24 -0.37 11.11
C TRP A 81 -11.54 -0.79 12.56
N ASN A 82 -12.45 -0.09 13.19
CA ASN A 82 -13.04 -0.43 14.49
C ASN A 82 -14.25 -1.36 14.38
N HIS A 83 -14.55 -1.87 13.18
CA HIS A 83 -15.60 -2.85 12.89
C HIS A 83 -14.97 -4.14 12.36
N ASP A 84 -15.55 -5.28 12.74
CA ASP A 84 -15.09 -6.56 12.23
C ASP A 84 -15.69 -6.85 10.85
N HIS A 85 -14.83 -7.02 9.87
CA HIS A 85 -15.17 -7.43 8.51
C HIS A 85 -14.74 -8.87 8.30
N GLN A 86 -15.71 -9.76 8.05
CA GLN A 86 -15.43 -11.14 7.68
C GLN A 86 -15.15 -11.20 6.17
N ALA A 87 -14.01 -11.80 5.82
CA ALA A 87 -13.59 -11.99 4.44
C ALA A 87 -13.36 -13.46 4.13
N ILE A 88 -13.51 -13.80 2.86
CA ILE A 88 -13.03 -15.07 2.31
C ILE A 88 -11.92 -14.80 1.32
N VAL A 89 -11.03 -15.78 1.11
CA VAL A 89 -10.07 -15.75 0.01
C VAL A 89 -10.40 -16.86 -1.00
N VAL A 90 -10.37 -16.54 -2.28
CA VAL A 90 -10.58 -17.51 -3.36
C VAL A 90 -9.29 -17.71 -4.12
N GLY A 91 -8.83 -18.96 -4.19
CA GLY A 91 -7.51 -19.39 -4.62
C GLY A 91 -6.56 -19.56 -3.43
N ALA A 92 -6.39 -20.79 -2.90
CA ALA A 92 -5.49 -21.08 -1.79
C ALA A 92 -4.04 -21.29 -2.27
N GLY A 93 -3.49 -20.33 -3.00
CA GLY A 93 -2.11 -20.29 -3.49
C GLY A 93 -1.17 -19.54 -2.54
N SER A 94 0.06 -19.26 -3.02
CA SER A 94 1.09 -18.57 -2.24
C SER A 94 0.65 -17.19 -1.75
N LEU A 95 -0.05 -16.41 -2.60
CA LEU A 95 -0.54 -15.10 -2.19
C LEU A 95 -1.62 -15.20 -1.10
N ALA A 96 -2.56 -16.14 -1.23
CA ALA A 96 -3.56 -16.40 -0.20
C ALA A 96 -2.90 -16.79 1.13
N THR A 97 -1.86 -17.65 1.09
CA THR A 97 -1.09 -18.03 2.27
C THR A 97 -0.43 -16.81 2.92
N ALA A 98 0.16 -15.92 2.14
CA ALA A 98 0.75 -14.70 2.67
C ALA A 98 -0.30 -13.77 3.30
N LEU A 99 -1.45 -13.58 2.64
CA LEU A 99 -2.52 -12.71 3.14
C LEU A 99 -3.19 -13.27 4.41
N THR A 100 -3.45 -14.58 4.48
CA THR A 100 -4.04 -15.20 5.67
C THR A 100 -3.10 -15.19 6.88
N GLY A 101 -1.78 -15.14 6.66
CA GLY A 101 -0.76 -15.01 7.70
C GLY A 101 -0.42 -13.56 8.08
N TYR A 102 -1.00 -12.57 7.42
CA TYR A 102 -0.66 -11.16 7.67
C TYR A 102 -1.32 -10.63 8.94
N GLY A 103 -0.55 -10.56 10.02
CA GLY A 103 -1.03 -10.25 11.36
C GLY A 103 -1.66 -8.87 11.56
N GLU A 104 -1.44 -7.92 10.62
CA GLU A 104 -2.07 -6.59 10.68
C GLU A 104 -3.56 -6.61 10.33
N PHE A 105 -4.03 -7.56 9.51
CA PHE A 105 -5.45 -7.60 9.13
C PHE A 105 -6.39 -7.74 10.33
N PRO A 106 -6.19 -8.70 11.25
CA PRO A 106 -7.04 -8.80 12.44
C PRO A 106 -6.97 -7.54 13.32
N ARG A 107 -5.81 -6.92 13.44
CA ARG A 107 -5.65 -5.65 14.18
C ARG A 107 -6.41 -4.49 13.56
N ARG A 108 -6.66 -4.56 12.25
CA ARG A 108 -7.38 -3.56 11.45
C ARG A 108 -8.84 -3.94 11.20
N GLY A 109 -9.39 -4.92 11.96
CA GLY A 109 -10.78 -5.36 11.86
C GLY A 109 -11.08 -6.23 10.63
N LEU A 110 -10.08 -6.85 9.98
CA LEU A 110 -10.30 -7.76 8.86
C LEU A 110 -9.92 -9.19 9.25
N SER A 111 -10.90 -10.09 9.24
CA SER A 111 -10.72 -11.51 9.56
C SER A 111 -10.98 -12.36 8.31
N ILE A 112 -9.95 -13.08 7.82
CA ILE A 112 -10.11 -14.04 6.73
C ILE A 112 -10.55 -15.39 7.33
N VAL A 113 -11.84 -15.69 7.19
CA VAL A 113 -12.48 -16.81 7.91
C VAL A 113 -12.49 -18.13 7.13
N ALA A 114 -12.30 -18.09 5.81
CA ALA A 114 -12.24 -19.26 4.95
C ALA A 114 -11.46 -18.98 3.69
N ALA A 115 -10.87 -20.04 3.14
CA ALA A 115 -10.31 -20.09 1.80
C ALA A 115 -11.12 -21.07 0.93
N PHE A 116 -11.16 -20.81 -0.37
CA PHE A 116 -11.80 -21.68 -1.36
C PHE A 116 -10.82 -22.00 -2.50
N ASP A 117 -10.75 -23.25 -2.91
CA ASP A 117 -9.88 -23.70 -4.00
C ASP A 117 -10.52 -24.88 -4.77
N VAL A 118 -10.07 -25.13 -5.97
CA VAL A 118 -10.45 -26.29 -6.79
C VAL A 118 -9.52 -27.49 -6.57
N ASP A 119 -8.34 -27.26 -6.03
CA ASP A 119 -7.33 -28.31 -5.83
C ASP A 119 -7.69 -29.21 -4.66
N ARG A 120 -8.06 -30.46 -4.97
CA ARG A 120 -8.40 -31.49 -3.99
C ARG A 120 -7.31 -31.74 -2.94
N LYS A 121 -6.04 -31.44 -3.24
CA LYS A 121 -4.94 -31.61 -2.29
C LYS A 121 -4.94 -30.55 -1.18
N LYS A 122 -5.61 -29.43 -1.41
CA LYS A 122 -5.72 -28.32 -0.45
C LYS A 122 -7.04 -28.35 0.31
N ILE A 123 -8.11 -28.82 -0.33
CA ILE A 123 -9.45 -28.93 0.27
C ILE A 123 -9.40 -29.83 1.52
N GLY A 124 -10.06 -29.39 2.58
CA GLY A 124 -10.07 -30.07 3.89
C GLY A 124 -8.82 -29.81 4.75
N ARG A 125 -7.88 -29.00 4.27
CA ARG A 125 -6.70 -28.52 5.02
C ARG A 125 -6.93 -27.10 5.51
N ALA A 126 -5.91 -26.52 6.15
CA ALA A 126 -5.90 -25.11 6.54
C ALA A 126 -4.62 -24.45 6.04
N ILE A 127 -4.71 -23.14 5.73
CA ILE A 127 -3.57 -22.23 5.50
C ILE A 127 -3.59 -21.19 6.62
N ASN A 128 -2.52 -21.09 7.42
CA ASN A 128 -2.44 -20.20 8.59
C ASN A 128 -3.71 -20.23 9.48
N ASN A 129 -4.18 -21.43 9.82
CA ASN A 129 -5.42 -21.68 10.58
C ASN A 129 -6.73 -21.33 9.84
N THR A 130 -6.68 -20.88 8.60
CA THR A 130 -7.86 -20.61 7.77
C THR A 130 -8.25 -21.89 7.02
N PRO A 131 -9.45 -22.47 7.24
CA PRO A 131 -9.87 -23.70 6.57
C PRO A 131 -10.05 -23.49 5.06
N VAL A 132 -9.68 -24.51 4.28
CA VAL A 132 -9.82 -24.52 2.82
C VAL A 132 -10.98 -25.42 2.42
N TYR A 133 -11.95 -24.87 1.73
CA TYR A 133 -13.15 -25.56 1.22
C TYR A 133 -13.13 -25.68 -0.29
N SER A 134 -13.98 -26.55 -0.84
CA SER A 134 -14.23 -26.61 -2.27
C SER A 134 -14.90 -25.33 -2.77
N LEU A 135 -14.53 -24.90 -3.98
CA LEU A 135 -15.20 -23.79 -4.66
C LEU A 135 -16.71 -24.01 -4.79
N ASP A 136 -17.13 -25.26 -4.98
CA ASP A 136 -18.54 -25.67 -5.10
C ASP A 136 -19.37 -25.41 -3.82
N GLU A 137 -18.69 -25.28 -2.67
CA GLU A 137 -19.34 -25.02 -1.37
C GLU A 137 -19.58 -23.54 -1.09
N MET A 138 -19.13 -22.62 -1.97
CA MET A 138 -19.21 -21.17 -1.73
C MET A 138 -20.65 -20.70 -1.48
N ALA A 139 -21.59 -21.13 -2.31
CA ALA A 139 -22.98 -20.68 -2.22
C ALA A 139 -23.64 -21.01 -0.87
N GLU A 140 -23.27 -22.15 -0.27
CA GLU A 140 -23.77 -22.58 1.04
C GLU A 140 -23.00 -21.94 2.20
N ARG A 141 -21.67 -21.87 2.09
CA ARG A 141 -20.81 -21.48 3.22
C ARG A 141 -20.72 -19.97 3.41
N ILE A 142 -20.64 -19.19 2.34
CA ILE A 142 -20.45 -17.72 2.42
C ILE A 142 -21.52 -17.05 3.28
N PRO A 143 -22.84 -17.33 3.10
CA PRO A 143 -23.86 -16.76 3.97
C PRO A 143 -23.74 -17.16 5.44
N ARG A 144 -23.34 -18.41 5.72
CA ARG A 144 -23.15 -18.91 7.09
C ARG A 144 -21.94 -18.29 7.78
N LEU A 145 -20.90 -17.96 7.03
CA LEU A 145 -19.69 -17.31 7.53
C LEU A 145 -19.89 -15.80 7.77
N GLY A 146 -20.98 -15.22 7.32
CA GLY A 146 -21.23 -13.79 7.42
C GLY A 146 -20.23 -12.95 6.64
N ALA A 147 -19.55 -13.52 5.64
CA ALA A 147 -18.53 -12.85 4.87
C ALA A 147 -19.17 -11.83 3.92
N SER A 148 -18.67 -10.59 3.96
CA SER A 148 -19.10 -9.49 3.11
C SER A 148 -18.07 -9.12 2.03
N LEU A 149 -16.82 -9.59 2.18
CA LEU A 149 -15.67 -9.31 1.33
C LEU A 149 -15.08 -10.60 0.78
N ALA A 150 -14.78 -10.64 -0.51
CA ALA A 150 -13.98 -11.69 -1.14
C ALA A 150 -12.64 -11.13 -1.63
N ILE A 151 -11.56 -11.84 -1.32
CA ILE A 151 -10.20 -11.57 -1.81
C ILE A 151 -9.93 -12.56 -2.93
N LEU A 152 -9.73 -12.07 -4.16
CA LEU A 152 -9.48 -12.92 -5.32
C LEU A 152 -7.98 -13.01 -5.62
N THR A 153 -7.45 -14.22 -5.49
CA THR A 153 -6.05 -14.58 -5.74
C THR A 153 -5.93 -15.75 -6.74
N VAL A 154 -6.90 -15.87 -7.62
CA VAL A 154 -6.98 -16.89 -8.67
C VAL A 154 -6.25 -16.47 -9.95
N PRO A 155 -5.94 -17.42 -10.88
CA PRO A 155 -5.44 -17.06 -12.21
C PRO A 155 -6.41 -16.13 -12.96
N SER A 156 -5.85 -15.26 -13.80
CA SER A 156 -6.62 -14.27 -14.57
C SER A 156 -7.67 -14.92 -15.48
N SER A 157 -7.42 -16.14 -15.96
CA SER A 157 -8.33 -16.87 -16.87
C SER A 157 -9.68 -17.24 -16.26
N CYS A 158 -9.75 -17.39 -14.93
CA CYS A 158 -10.99 -17.74 -14.21
C CYS A 158 -11.51 -16.63 -13.30
N ALA A 159 -10.85 -15.47 -13.27
CA ALA A 159 -11.17 -14.39 -12.34
C ALA A 159 -12.60 -13.85 -12.48
N GLN A 160 -13.11 -13.72 -13.71
CA GLN A 160 -14.46 -13.22 -13.95
C GLN A 160 -15.52 -14.23 -13.47
N ASP A 161 -15.36 -15.51 -13.81
CA ASP A 161 -16.30 -16.56 -13.41
C ASP A 161 -16.36 -16.70 -11.89
N VAL A 162 -15.20 -16.63 -11.20
CA VAL A 162 -15.12 -16.65 -9.74
C VAL A 162 -15.78 -15.41 -9.13
N ALA A 163 -15.58 -14.23 -9.72
CA ALA A 163 -16.24 -13.02 -9.25
C ALA A 163 -17.76 -13.12 -9.33
N GLU A 164 -18.30 -13.68 -10.42
CA GLU A 164 -19.74 -13.91 -10.58
C GLU A 164 -20.28 -14.89 -9.52
N GLN A 165 -19.55 -15.97 -9.24
CA GLN A 165 -19.93 -16.95 -8.21
C GLN A 165 -19.95 -16.34 -6.80
N VAL A 166 -18.93 -15.59 -6.40
CA VAL A 166 -18.92 -14.94 -5.07
C VAL A 166 -20.02 -13.90 -4.94
N ILE A 167 -20.32 -13.16 -6.01
CA ILE A 167 -21.44 -12.18 -6.04
C ILE A 167 -22.79 -12.89 -5.90
N ALA A 168 -22.97 -14.01 -6.62
CA ALA A 168 -24.17 -14.84 -6.51
C ALA A 168 -24.33 -15.41 -5.09
N ALA A 169 -23.25 -15.75 -4.40
CA ALA A 169 -23.23 -16.20 -3.02
C ALA A 169 -23.47 -15.09 -1.98
N GLY A 170 -23.61 -13.82 -2.42
CA GLY A 170 -23.98 -12.70 -1.53
C GLY A 170 -22.86 -11.68 -1.26
N ILE A 171 -21.64 -11.88 -1.77
CA ILE A 171 -20.54 -10.91 -1.63
C ILE A 171 -20.88 -9.60 -2.34
N ARG A 172 -20.54 -8.47 -1.71
CA ARG A 172 -20.75 -7.13 -2.26
C ARG A 172 -19.49 -6.29 -2.32
N ALA A 173 -18.37 -6.79 -1.80
CA ALA A 173 -17.07 -6.16 -1.92
C ALA A 173 -16.03 -7.20 -2.39
N ILE A 174 -15.20 -6.83 -3.36
CA ILE A 174 -14.16 -7.69 -3.93
C ILE A 174 -12.83 -6.96 -3.87
N TRP A 175 -11.85 -7.58 -3.22
CA TRP A 175 -10.46 -7.16 -3.26
C TRP A 175 -9.72 -8.02 -4.30
N ASN A 176 -9.49 -7.43 -5.46
CA ASN A 176 -9.04 -8.14 -6.64
C ASN A 176 -7.52 -8.03 -6.83
N PHE A 177 -6.80 -9.12 -6.64
CA PHE A 177 -5.36 -9.25 -6.89
C PHE A 177 -5.05 -9.84 -8.27
N THR A 178 -6.05 -10.06 -9.10
CA THR A 178 -5.85 -10.54 -10.48
C THR A 178 -5.58 -9.38 -11.43
N ASN A 179 -4.96 -9.65 -12.59
CA ASN A 179 -4.72 -8.61 -13.60
C ASN A 179 -5.95 -8.28 -14.45
N VAL A 180 -7.12 -8.84 -14.12
CA VAL A 180 -8.36 -8.64 -14.88
C VAL A 180 -9.14 -7.46 -14.34
N LYS A 181 -9.71 -6.65 -15.23
CA LYS A 181 -10.76 -5.69 -14.88
C LYS A 181 -12.09 -6.44 -14.82
N LEU A 182 -12.56 -6.72 -13.63
CA LEU A 182 -13.83 -7.42 -13.41
C LEU A 182 -15.02 -6.58 -13.88
N LYS A 183 -15.98 -7.24 -14.53
CA LYS A 183 -17.29 -6.71 -14.86
C LYS A 183 -18.26 -7.14 -13.77
N VAL A 184 -18.78 -6.18 -12.99
CA VAL A 184 -19.65 -6.48 -11.86
C VAL A 184 -20.94 -5.67 -11.94
N PRO A 185 -22.05 -6.13 -11.35
CA PRO A 185 -23.30 -5.37 -11.25
C PRO A 185 -23.13 -4.06 -10.46
N ALA A 186 -24.01 -3.11 -10.70
CA ALA A 186 -24.10 -1.90 -9.88
C ALA A 186 -24.31 -2.27 -8.40
N GLY A 187 -23.56 -1.61 -7.50
CA GLY A 187 -23.63 -1.88 -6.06
C GLY A 187 -22.60 -2.90 -5.54
N VAL A 188 -21.84 -3.55 -6.42
CA VAL A 188 -20.66 -4.33 -6.03
C VAL A 188 -19.42 -3.45 -6.08
N LEU A 189 -18.70 -3.38 -4.97
CA LEU A 189 -17.45 -2.62 -4.85
C LEU A 189 -16.28 -3.49 -5.28
N VAL A 190 -15.40 -2.96 -6.12
CA VAL A 190 -14.16 -3.66 -6.51
C VAL A 190 -12.97 -2.75 -6.26
N GLN A 191 -12.08 -3.20 -5.38
CA GLN A 191 -10.75 -2.62 -5.24
C GLN A 191 -9.75 -3.54 -5.96
N LYS A 192 -9.05 -3.01 -6.96
CA LYS A 192 -7.97 -3.73 -7.66
C LYS A 192 -6.63 -3.37 -7.05
N GLU A 193 -5.80 -4.39 -6.84
CA GLU A 193 -4.40 -4.22 -6.49
C GLU A 193 -3.50 -4.69 -7.65
N ASP A 194 -2.41 -3.98 -7.85
CA ASP A 194 -1.38 -4.32 -8.83
C ASP A 194 -0.02 -4.33 -8.14
N LEU A 195 0.47 -5.54 -7.86
CA LEU A 195 1.76 -5.74 -7.19
C LEU A 195 2.95 -5.32 -8.06
N SER A 196 2.77 -5.24 -9.39
CA SER A 196 3.84 -4.82 -10.31
C SER A 196 4.11 -3.32 -10.28
N SER A 197 3.16 -2.52 -9.81
CA SER A 197 3.29 -1.05 -9.79
C SER A 197 4.45 -0.58 -8.92
N GLY A 198 4.65 -1.17 -7.76
CA GLY A 198 5.79 -0.88 -6.88
C GLY A 198 7.13 -1.24 -7.51
N TYR A 199 7.19 -2.39 -8.18
CA TYR A 199 8.39 -2.81 -8.90
C TYR A 199 8.70 -1.89 -10.09
N ALA A 200 7.68 -1.44 -10.83
CA ALA A 200 7.86 -0.48 -11.93
C ALA A 200 8.51 0.83 -11.46
N VAL A 201 8.01 1.40 -10.35
CA VAL A 201 8.60 2.60 -9.73
C VAL A 201 10.06 2.35 -9.34
N LEU A 202 10.35 1.22 -8.70
CA LEU A 202 11.71 0.86 -8.29
C LEU A 202 12.63 0.69 -9.49
N SER A 203 12.18 0.03 -10.56
CA SER A 203 12.95 -0.19 -11.79
C SER A 203 13.38 1.11 -12.43
N VAL A 204 12.48 2.11 -12.50
CA VAL A 204 12.80 3.44 -13.03
C VAL A 204 13.86 4.12 -12.14
N LYS A 205 13.67 4.11 -10.81
CA LYS A 205 14.63 4.73 -9.88
C LYS A 205 16.02 4.11 -9.94
N ILE A 206 16.12 2.79 -10.11
CA ILE A 206 17.40 2.08 -10.26
C ILE A 206 18.12 2.58 -11.51
N ARG A 207 17.42 2.67 -12.64
CA ARG A 207 18.02 3.13 -13.90
C ARG A 207 18.49 4.58 -13.81
N THR A 208 17.66 5.48 -13.32
CA THR A 208 18.03 6.91 -13.16
C THR A 208 19.31 7.07 -12.34
N ARG A 209 19.46 6.27 -11.29
CA ARG A 209 20.65 6.29 -10.42
C ARG A 209 21.91 5.74 -11.09
N HIS A 210 21.78 4.80 -12.03
CA HIS A 210 22.90 4.34 -12.86
C HIS A 210 23.32 5.42 -13.86
N ASP A 211 22.36 6.02 -14.57
CA ASP A 211 22.64 7.07 -15.54
C ASP A 211 23.32 8.29 -14.88
N GLU A 212 22.95 8.64 -13.63
CA GLU A 212 23.62 9.71 -12.87
C GLU A 212 25.06 9.35 -12.48
N ARG A 213 25.38 8.08 -12.18
CA ARG A 213 26.73 7.63 -11.84
C ARG A 213 27.64 7.57 -13.06
N ASP A 214 27.13 7.02 -14.16
CA ASP A 214 27.89 6.92 -15.41
C ASP A 214 28.19 8.31 -16.00
N GLY A 215 27.27 9.29 -15.86
CA GLY A 215 27.48 10.68 -16.24
C GLY A 215 28.52 11.43 -15.37
N PHE A 216 28.67 11.05 -14.09
CA PHE A 216 29.71 11.61 -13.21
C PHE A 216 31.10 11.08 -13.53
N ASP A 217 31.21 9.81 -13.93
CA ASP A 217 32.49 9.19 -14.30
C ASP A 217 33.01 9.73 -15.65
N GLU A 218 32.15 9.97 -16.64
CA GLU A 218 32.53 10.61 -17.91
C GLU A 218 32.99 12.08 -17.72
N GLU A 219 32.35 12.85 -16.85
CA GLU A 219 32.72 14.25 -16.60
C GLU A 219 34.03 14.35 -15.78
N SER A 220 34.32 13.37 -14.92
CA SER A 220 35.57 13.29 -14.16
C SER A 220 36.78 12.91 -15.04
N ASP A 221 36.56 12.02 -16.01
CA ASP A 221 37.61 11.58 -16.94
C ASP A 221 37.94 12.69 -17.96
N TYR A 222 36.95 13.48 -18.40
CA TYR A 222 37.15 14.62 -19.28
C TYR A 222 37.98 15.73 -18.61
N ARG A 223 37.83 15.97 -17.31
CA ARG A 223 38.61 16.96 -16.54
C ARG A 223 40.05 16.52 -16.28
N GLN A 224 40.35 15.24 -16.20
CA GLN A 224 41.71 14.74 -16.03
C GLN A 224 42.53 14.78 -17.31
N HIS A 225 41.90 14.70 -18.49
CA HIS A 225 42.59 14.72 -19.78
C HIS A 225 42.77 16.14 -20.37
N THR A 226 42.05 17.18 -19.88
CA THR A 226 42.17 18.54 -20.33
C THR A 226 43.07 19.42 -19.46
N GLY A 227 43.59 18.93 -18.34
CA GLY A 227 44.43 19.65 -17.37
C GLY A 227 45.92 19.73 -17.70
N HIS A 228 46.40 19.19 -18.84
CA HIS A 228 47.83 19.11 -19.16
C HIS A 228 48.21 19.76 -20.48
N ALA A 229 47.64 20.93 -20.84
CA ALA A 229 48.07 21.66 -22.01
C ALA A 229 47.96 23.21 -21.85
N THR A 230 48.70 23.77 -20.88
CA THR A 230 49.16 25.18 -20.97
C THR A 230 50.30 25.37 -19.98
N GLY A 231 51.49 25.21 -20.47
CA GLY A 231 52.71 25.56 -19.71
C GLY A 231 53.95 25.30 -20.50
N SER A 232 54.30 26.09 -21.52
CA SER A 232 55.66 26.42 -21.87
C SER A 232 55.72 27.34 -23.09
N ALA A 233 56.67 28.28 -22.99
CA ALA A 233 57.27 29.12 -24.02
C ALA A 233 56.55 30.46 -24.34
N TYR A 234 57.09 31.57 -23.86
CA TYR A 234 58.09 32.35 -24.59
C TYR A 234 58.79 33.37 -23.65
N LEU A 235 59.99 33.08 -23.26
CA LEU A 235 61.00 34.08 -22.93
C LEU A 235 61.85 34.24 -24.21
N GLY A 236 61.82 35.38 -24.80
CA GLY A 236 62.62 35.71 -25.96
C GLY A 236 62.97 37.21 -25.96
N ASP A 237 64.13 37.44 -25.50
CA ASP A 237 65.03 38.57 -25.53
C ASP A 237 65.03 39.34 -26.86
N SER A 238 65.05 40.64 -26.79
CA SER A 238 65.84 41.48 -27.75
C SER A 238 65.99 42.90 -27.29
N ARG A 239 67.22 43.21 -27.13
CA ARG A 239 67.80 44.53 -26.98
C ARG A 239 67.72 45.35 -28.28
N SER A 240 67.92 46.65 -28.08
CA SER A 240 68.62 47.67 -28.97
C SER A 240 67.76 48.39 -29.98
N SER A 241 67.58 49.61 -29.84
CA SER A 241 68.20 50.89 -30.23
C SER A 241 67.18 52.01 -29.97
#